data_3b8d4984c0ee13d41555dcbc370e74c3
#
_entry.id   3b8d4984c0ee13d41555dcbc370e74c3
#
_cell.length_a   1.000
_cell.length_b   1.000
_cell.length_c   1.000
_cell.angle_alpha   90.00
_cell.angle_beta   90.00
_cell.angle_gamma   90.00
#
_symmetry.space_group_name_H-M   'P 1'
#
loop_
_entity.id
_entity.type
_entity.pdbx_description
1 polymer ?
#
loop_
_entity_poly.entity_id
_entity_poly.type
_entity_poly.pdbx_seq_one_letter_code
_entity_poly.pdbx_strand_id
1 'polypeptide(L)'
;MTVQSISRYVSRNHEILQGEPIILGTRTSVRAIVGLWRLGISPEEIPIHLPHLTLAQVFDALSFYLDNQEEINHYIEQNRIPEELVHPAVKAAMKKT
;
A
#
# COMPACT_ATOMS: atom_id res chain seq x y z
N MET A 1 -1.65 -28.83 -2.28
CA MET A 1 -1.84 -27.53 -1.72
C MET A 1 -1.25 -26.46 -2.65
N THR A 2 -1.98 -25.46 -2.85
CA THR A 2 -1.55 -24.46 -3.78
C THR A 2 -1.08 -23.23 -3.02
N VAL A 3 0.18 -22.89 -3.17
CA VAL A 3 0.62 -21.60 -2.73
C VAL A 3 0.09 -20.63 -3.76
N GLN A 4 -0.78 -19.79 -3.32
CA GLN A 4 -1.29 -18.74 -4.18
C GLN A 4 -0.21 -17.69 -4.29
N SER A 5 0.72 -17.90 -5.22
CA SER A 5 1.68 -16.87 -5.56
C SER A 5 0.95 -15.88 -6.45
N ILE A 6 0.43 -14.82 -5.83
CA ILE A 6 -0.33 -13.80 -6.54
C ILE A 6 0.60 -12.95 -7.37
N SER A 7 1.82 -12.74 -6.88
CA SER A 7 2.89 -12.07 -7.59
C SER A 7 4.19 -12.48 -6.90
N ARG A 8 5.30 -11.96 -7.40
CA ARG A 8 6.62 -12.38 -6.90
C ARG A 8 6.83 -11.97 -5.43
N TYR A 9 6.37 -10.79 -5.05
CA TYR A 9 6.64 -10.23 -3.72
C TYR A 9 5.39 -9.96 -2.90
N VAL A 10 4.22 -10.20 -3.45
CA VAL A 10 2.97 -9.95 -2.73
C VAL A 10 2.42 -11.26 -2.21
N SER A 11 1.97 -11.24 -0.97
CA SER A 11 1.37 -12.42 -0.34
C SER A 11 0.21 -12.00 0.54
N ARG A 12 -0.48 -12.99 1.10
CA ARG A 12 -1.54 -12.76 2.07
C ARG A 12 -1.27 -13.63 3.28
N ASN A 13 -1.47 -13.06 4.46
CA ASN A 13 -1.38 -13.79 5.72
C ASN A 13 -2.50 -13.27 6.60
N HIS A 14 -3.51 -14.11 6.85
CA HIS A 14 -4.68 -13.66 7.61
C HIS A 14 -4.37 -13.30 9.07
N GLU A 15 -3.17 -13.59 9.54
CA GLU A 15 -2.70 -13.11 10.85
C GLU A 15 -2.11 -11.71 10.76
N ILE A 16 -1.93 -11.17 9.56
CA ILE A 16 -1.40 -9.84 9.34
C ILE A 16 -2.45 -9.06 8.55
N LEU A 17 -2.92 -7.96 9.13
CA LEU A 17 -3.91 -7.07 8.50
C LEU A 17 -5.11 -7.86 7.96
N GLN A 18 -5.51 -8.93 8.66
CA GLN A 18 -6.68 -9.74 8.33
C GLN A 18 -6.66 -10.29 6.90
N GLY A 19 -5.46 -10.59 6.38
CA GLY A 19 -5.33 -11.18 5.05
C GLY A 19 -5.27 -10.18 3.91
N GLU A 20 -5.18 -8.90 4.20
CA GLU A 20 -4.96 -7.89 3.18
C GLU A 20 -3.62 -8.17 2.47
N PRO A 21 -3.51 -7.93 1.14
CA PRO A 21 -2.24 -8.13 0.44
C PRO A 21 -1.11 -7.32 1.05
N ILE A 22 -0.01 -7.99 1.32
CA ILE A 22 1.18 -7.40 1.93
C ILE A 22 2.41 -7.77 1.13
N ILE A 23 3.51 -7.05 1.38
CA ILE A 23 4.80 -7.44 0.82
C ILE A 23 5.31 -8.63 1.66
N LEU A 24 5.64 -9.71 0.97
CA LEU A 24 6.10 -10.96 1.60
C LEU A 24 7.24 -10.69 2.57
N GLY A 25 7.12 -11.22 3.77
CA GLY A 25 8.14 -11.05 4.81
C GLY A 25 8.05 -9.74 5.58
N THR A 26 7.04 -8.91 5.30
CA THR A 26 6.83 -7.64 5.99
C THR A 26 5.39 -7.55 6.47
N ARG A 27 5.10 -6.48 7.21
CA ARG A 27 3.73 -6.12 7.57
C ARG A 27 3.22 -4.93 6.74
N THR A 28 3.96 -4.58 5.67
CA THR A 28 3.61 -3.44 4.83
C THR A 28 2.59 -3.87 3.77
N SER A 29 1.44 -3.22 3.74
CA SER A 29 0.40 -3.55 2.78
C SER A 29 0.68 -2.97 1.41
N VAL A 30 0.14 -3.63 0.38
CA VAL A 30 0.13 -3.05 -0.98
C VAL A 30 -0.60 -1.70 -0.93
N ARG A 31 -1.66 -1.61 -0.15
CA ARG A 31 -2.41 -0.38 0.04
C ARG A 31 -1.54 0.79 0.48
N ALA A 32 -0.58 0.55 1.38
CA ALA A 32 0.31 1.61 1.85
C ALA A 32 1.18 2.15 0.72
N ILE A 33 1.69 1.27 -0.12
CA ILE A 33 2.51 1.65 -1.27
C ILE A 33 1.67 2.43 -2.29
N VAL A 34 0.48 1.93 -2.60
CA VAL A 34 -0.43 2.60 -3.53
C VAL A 34 -0.84 3.97 -3.01
N GLY A 35 -1.04 4.09 -1.70
CA GLY A 35 -1.37 5.38 -1.08
C GLY A 35 -0.30 6.43 -1.33
N LEU A 36 0.96 6.07 -1.16
CA LEU A 36 2.07 6.98 -1.44
C LEU A 36 2.11 7.36 -2.91
N TRP A 37 1.95 6.36 -3.78
CA TRP A 37 1.95 6.60 -5.23
C TRP A 37 0.83 7.55 -5.65
N ARG A 38 -0.36 7.39 -5.07
CA ARG A 38 -1.51 8.25 -5.39
C ARG A 38 -1.33 9.68 -4.88
N LEU A 39 -0.45 9.89 -3.91
CA LEU A 39 -0.10 11.24 -3.44
C LEU A 39 0.93 11.91 -4.37
N GLY A 40 1.35 11.24 -5.43
CA GLY A 40 2.30 11.80 -6.37
C GLY A 40 3.75 11.43 -6.09
N ILE A 41 4.00 10.53 -5.13
CA ILE A 41 5.37 10.07 -4.86
C ILE A 41 5.72 9.03 -5.91
N SER A 42 6.83 9.24 -6.62
CA SER A 42 7.24 8.30 -7.66
C SER A 42 7.65 6.97 -7.05
N PRO A 43 7.54 5.87 -7.82
CA PRO A 43 7.96 4.56 -7.30
C PRO A 43 9.40 4.55 -6.78
N GLU A 44 10.29 5.28 -7.45
CA GLU A 44 11.69 5.35 -7.06
C GLU A 44 11.89 6.04 -5.71
N GLU A 45 10.97 6.92 -5.33
CA GLU A 45 11.03 7.63 -4.06
C GLU A 45 10.37 6.88 -2.92
N ILE A 46 9.52 5.90 -3.22
CA ILE A 46 8.80 5.17 -2.18
C ILE A 46 9.75 4.48 -1.18
N PRO A 47 10.86 3.86 -1.61
CA PRO A 47 11.80 3.28 -0.63
C PRO A 47 12.45 4.30 0.30
N ILE A 48 12.42 5.60 -0.03
CA ILE A 48 12.89 6.63 0.89
C ILE A 48 11.95 6.73 2.09
N HIS A 49 10.65 6.58 1.84
CA HIS A 49 9.63 6.62 2.89
C HIS A 49 9.46 5.28 3.59
N LEU A 50 9.74 4.18 2.90
CA LEU A 50 9.61 2.82 3.41
C LEU A 50 10.95 2.09 3.18
N PRO A 51 11.99 2.43 3.97
CA PRO A 51 13.35 2.00 3.65
C PRO A 51 13.61 0.51 3.78
N HIS A 52 12.69 -0.25 4.36
CA HIS A 52 12.80 -1.70 4.41
C HIS A 52 12.38 -2.38 3.10
N LEU A 53 11.85 -1.62 2.13
CA LEU A 53 11.43 -2.15 0.84
C LEU A 53 12.47 -1.88 -0.23
N THR A 54 12.58 -2.81 -1.17
CA THR A 54 13.37 -2.61 -2.38
C THR A 54 12.51 -2.00 -3.47
N LEU A 55 13.15 -1.42 -4.46
CA LEU A 55 12.44 -0.86 -5.61
C LEU A 55 11.68 -1.96 -6.36
N ALA A 56 12.25 -3.16 -6.46
CA ALA A 56 11.58 -4.30 -7.10
C ALA A 56 10.28 -4.64 -6.39
N GLN A 57 10.27 -4.61 -5.06
CA GLN A 57 9.06 -4.86 -4.28
C GLN A 57 8.02 -3.78 -4.54
N VAL A 58 8.44 -2.53 -4.65
CA VAL A 58 7.53 -1.41 -4.93
C VAL A 58 6.88 -1.58 -6.30
N PHE A 59 7.65 -1.85 -7.33
CA PHE A 59 7.09 -2.05 -8.67
C PHE A 59 6.17 -3.26 -8.72
N ASP A 60 6.53 -4.35 -8.03
CA ASP A 60 5.68 -5.53 -8.01
C ASP A 60 4.35 -5.24 -7.30
N ALA A 61 4.38 -4.46 -6.23
CA ALA A 61 3.16 -4.06 -5.53
C ALA A 61 2.26 -3.21 -6.41
N LEU A 62 2.84 -2.28 -7.17
CA LEU A 62 2.06 -1.45 -8.08
C LEU A 62 1.49 -2.28 -9.24
N SER A 63 2.27 -3.24 -9.76
CA SER A 63 1.78 -4.17 -10.77
C SER A 63 0.60 -4.98 -10.24
N PHE A 64 0.74 -5.51 -9.03
CA PHE A 64 -0.35 -6.22 -8.38
C PHE A 64 -1.59 -5.33 -8.24
N TYR A 65 -1.39 -4.09 -7.84
CA TYR A 65 -2.49 -3.15 -7.71
C TYR A 65 -3.23 -2.96 -9.04
N LEU A 66 -2.48 -2.80 -10.13
CA LEU A 66 -3.11 -2.57 -11.43
C LEU A 66 -3.97 -3.76 -11.87
N ASP A 67 -3.60 -4.96 -11.44
CA ASP A 67 -4.38 -6.16 -11.72
C ASP A 67 -5.51 -6.39 -10.72
N ASN A 68 -5.53 -5.66 -9.61
CA ASN A 68 -6.48 -5.88 -8.52
C ASN A 68 -7.00 -4.56 -7.94
N GLN A 69 -7.25 -3.59 -8.81
CA GLN A 69 -7.59 -2.23 -8.37
C GLN A 69 -8.82 -2.18 -7.49
N GLU A 70 -9.85 -2.94 -7.85
CA GLU A 70 -11.10 -2.91 -7.09
C GLU A 70 -10.88 -3.34 -5.65
N GLU A 71 -10.13 -4.42 -5.45
CA GLU A 71 -9.85 -4.92 -4.11
C GLU A 71 -9.03 -3.90 -3.31
N ILE A 72 -7.94 -3.39 -3.87
CA ILE A 72 -7.05 -2.48 -3.16
C ILE A 72 -7.76 -1.15 -2.88
N ASN A 73 -8.51 -0.64 -3.84
CA ASN A 73 -9.27 0.59 -3.64
C ASN A 73 -10.30 0.44 -2.52
N HIS A 74 -10.88 -0.76 -2.38
CA HIS A 74 -11.78 -1.05 -1.28
C HIS A 74 -11.07 -0.93 0.07
N TYR A 75 -9.87 -1.47 0.19
CA TYR A 75 -9.08 -1.34 1.42
C TYR A 75 -8.69 0.11 1.69
N ILE A 76 -8.33 0.85 0.64
CA ILE A 76 -8.01 2.28 0.80
C ILE A 76 -9.22 3.02 1.37
N GLU A 77 -10.40 2.77 0.83
CA GLU A 77 -11.62 3.43 1.27
C GLU A 77 -11.98 3.04 2.71
N GLN A 78 -11.82 1.76 3.06
CA GLN A 78 -12.12 1.30 4.43
C GLN A 78 -11.19 1.91 5.48
N ASN A 79 -9.99 2.29 5.08
CA ASN A 79 -9.00 2.86 5.99
C ASN A 79 -8.93 4.37 5.90
N ARG A 80 -9.83 4.97 5.17
CA ARG A 80 -9.87 6.42 5.03
C ARG A 80 -10.35 7.05 6.33
N ILE A 81 -9.60 8.06 6.78
CA ILE A 81 -9.97 8.81 7.98
C ILE A 81 -10.93 9.91 7.55
N PRO A 82 -12.15 9.97 8.13
CA PRO A 82 -13.08 11.06 7.84
C PRO A 82 -12.40 12.41 8.06
N GLU A 83 -12.65 13.35 7.16
CA GLU A 83 -11.95 14.62 7.17
C GLU A 83 -12.12 15.37 8.50
N GLU A 84 -13.31 15.31 9.10
CA GLU A 84 -13.60 15.98 10.36
C GLU A 84 -12.83 15.40 11.55
N LEU A 85 -12.25 14.21 11.40
CA LEU A 85 -11.44 13.59 12.45
C LEU A 85 -9.96 13.82 12.27
N VAL A 86 -9.57 14.47 11.16
CA VAL A 86 -8.15 14.72 10.87
C VAL A 86 -7.74 16.03 11.53
N HIS A 87 -6.63 16.00 12.27
CA HIS A 87 -6.12 17.20 12.91
C HIS A 87 -5.80 18.27 11.86
N PRO A 88 -6.12 19.56 12.10
CA PRO A 88 -5.90 20.61 11.10
C PRO A 88 -4.48 20.69 10.54
N ALA A 89 -3.46 20.43 11.37
CA ALA A 89 -2.08 20.44 10.91
C ALA A 89 -1.81 19.34 9.88
N VAL A 90 -2.41 18.16 10.10
CA VAL A 90 -2.28 17.05 9.19
C VAL A 90 -3.01 17.34 7.88
N LYS A 91 -4.22 17.93 7.97
CA LYS A 91 -4.96 18.34 6.77
C LYS A 91 -4.15 19.32 5.92
N ALA A 92 -3.52 20.31 6.56
CA ALA A 92 -2.71 21.27 5.85
C ALA A 92 -1.53 20.60 5.15
N ALA A 93 -0.88 19.64 5.81
CA ALA A 93 0.23 18.91 5.22
C ALA A 93 -0.24 18.07 4.02
N MET A 94 -1.41 17.43 4.13
CA MET A 94 -1.97 16.63 3.04
C MET A 94 -2.32 17.47 1.83
N LYS A 95 -2.73 18.71 2.02
CA LYS A 95 -3.12 19.60 0.92
C LYS A 95 -1.92 20.18 0.17
N LYS A 96 -0.71 20.05 0.71
CA LYS A 96 0.50 20.60 0.10
C LYS A 96 1.13 19.67 -0.92
N THR A 97 0.63 18.46 -1.06
CA THR A 97 1.20 17.48 -2.01
C THR A 97 0.54 17.55 -3.38
#